data_6e2dfa39430f448181361fc822da092d
#
_entry.id   6e2dfa39430f448181361fc822da092d
#
_cell.length_a   1.000
_cell.length_b   1.000
_cell.length_c   1.000
_cell.angle_alpha   90.00
_cell.angle_beta   90.00
_cell.angle_gamma   90.00
#
_symmetry.space_group_name_H-M   'P 1'
#
loop_
_entity.id
_entity.type
_entity.pdbx_description
1 polymer ?
#
loop_
_entity_poly.entity_id
_entity_poly.type
_entity_poly.pdbx_seq_one_letter_code
_entity_poly.pdbx_strand_id
1 'polypeptide(L)'
;MRRRLVALCLFAAMAAVPACARAEDDDVQFFHDISINPDQPAGDAVCFFCSVHLDGKATGDVVVFFGNVHISGEAQGDVVNFFGDTSASGNSSINGDMVNFFGSVHLGENVKVGGDLVAMFSGTHVPSSVSVSGDNVSISPWIVFAPFLIIFLIVYIIVHEIRSRRMRLAAMQYPMPPMPPVPPQR
;
A
#
# COMPACT_ATOMS: atom_id res chain seq x y z
N MET A 1 -19.85 -33.09 9.74
CA MET A 1 -19.01 -32.99 10.95
C MET A 1 -17.52 -32.81 10.65
N ARG A 2 -16.93 -33.57 9.72
CA ARG A 2 -15.48 -33.49 9.39
C ARG A 2 -14.97 -32.11 8.96
N ARG A 3 -15.74 -31.33 8.14
CA ARG A 3 -15.36 -29.99 7.70
C ARG A 3 -15.28 -28.96 8.83
N ARG A 4 -16.15 -29.06 9.84
CA ARG A 4 -16.14 -28.15 11.01
C ARG A 4 -14.97 -28.45 11.94
N LEU A 5 -14.57 -29.72 12.06
CA LEU A 5 -13.40 -30.14 12.84
C LEU A 5 -12.09 -29.63 12.19
N VAL A 6 -11.95 -29.71 10.86
CA VAL A 6 -10.78 -29.20 10.14
C VAL A 6 -10.65 -27.68 10.26
N ALA A 7 -11.78 -26.94 10.17
CA ALA A 7 -11.78 -25.49 10.37
C ALA A 7 -11.39 -25.09 11.79
N LEU A 8 -11.85 -25.87 12.78
CA LEU A 8 -11.53 -25.62 14.20
C LEU A 8 -10.07 -25.95 14.51
N CYS A 9 -9.50 -26.99 13.90
CA CYS A 9 -8.08 -27.33 14.02
C CYS A 9 -7.18 -26.29 13.33
N LEU A 10 -7.59 -25.75 12.18
CA LEU A 10 -6.88 -24.66 11.50
C LEU A 10 -6.91 -23.36 12.32
N PHE A 11 -8.03 -23.04 12.94
CA PHE A 11 -8.15 -21.87 13.81
C PHE A 11 -7.33 -22.03 15.11
N ALA A 12 -7.32 -23.23 15.70
CA ALA A 12 -6.51 -23.55 16.86
C ALA A 12 -4.99 -23.58 16.55
N ALA A 13 -4.60 -24.01 15.33
CA ALA A 13 -3.21 -23.97 14.89
C ALA A 13 -2.73 -22.53 14.63
N MET A 14 -3.62 -21.64 14.19
CA MET A 14 -3.32 -20.22 14.03
C MET A 14 -3.23 -19.48 15.37
N ALA A 15 -3.97 -19.93 16.39
CA ALA A 15 -3.89 -19.39 17.75
C ALA A 15 -2.72 -19.94 18.57
N ALA A 16 -2.05 -20.99 18.10
CA ALA A 16 -0.88 -21.60 18.72
C ALA A 16 0.44 -21.13 18.15
N VAL A 17 0.48 -19.93 17.53
CA VAL A 17 1.75 -19.26 17.24
C VAL A 17 2.37 -18.94 18.62
N PRO A 18 3.49 -19.56 19.00
CA PRO A 18 4.11 -19.24 20.26
C PRO A 18 4.54 -17.78 20.20
N ALA A 19 4.06 -17.00 21.16
CA ALA A 19 4.66 -15.73 21.52
C ALA A 19 6.07 -16.04 22.08
N CYS A 20 7.01 -16.32 21.20
CA CYS A 20 8.37 -16.65 21.52
C CYS A 20 9.30 -15.60 20.91
N ALA A 21 9.96 -14.96 21.79
CA ALA A 21 11.09 -14.06 21.81
C ALA A 21 10.68 -12.65 22.20
N ARG A 22 10.53 -12.43 23.50
CA ARG A 22 10.90 -11.14 24.09
C ARG A 22 12.41 -11.07 24.02
N ALA A 23 12.95 -10.41 23.02
CA ALA A 23 14.16 -9.65 23.20
C ALA A 23 13.74 -8.45 24.06
N GLU A 24 14.51 -8.08 25.02
CA GLU A 24 14.17 -7.17 26.13
C GLU A 24 13.87 -5.72 25.69
N ASP A 25 14.00 -5.44 24.38
CA ASP A 25 13.91 -4.10 23.78
C ASP A 25 12.96 -3.99 22.58
N ASP A 26 12.22 -5.06 22.22
CA ASP A 26 11.33 -5.05 21.06
C ASP A 26 9.95 -4.51 21.44
N ASP A 27 9.41 -3.56 20.66
CA ASP A 27 8.10 -2.97 20.88
C ASP A 27 7.14 -3.33 19.74
N VAL A 28 6.16 -4.19 20.02
CA VAL A 28 5.12 -4.61 19.08
C VAL A 28 3.78 -4.08 19.56
N GLN A 29 3.20 -3.13 18.82
CA GLN A 29 1.94 -2.48 19.18
C GLN A 29 0.86 -2.68 18.12
N PHE A 30 -0.38 -2.79 18.62
CA PHE A 30 -1.60 -2.80 17.82
C PHE A 30 -2.52 -1.67 18.27
N PHE A 31 -2.89 -0.78 17.36
CA PHE A 31 -3.79 0.36 17.61
C PHE A 31 -3.29 1.43 18.60
N HIS A 32 -2.01 1.35 19.00
CA HIS A 32 -1.39 2.35 19.86
C HIS A 32 -0.10 2.82 19.23
N ASP A 33 0.11 4.13 19.19
CA ASP A 33 1.30 4.71 18.60
C ASP A 33 2.54 4.39 19.45
N ILE A 34 3.65 4.13 18.75
CA ILE A 34 4.96 3.91 19.35
C ILE A 34 5.72 5.24 19.35
N SER A 35 6.25 5.61 20.50
CA SER A 35 7.08 6.80 20.62
C SER A 35 8.44 6.43 21.24
N ILE A 36 9.49 6.49 20.41
CA ILE A 36 10.87 6.19 20.80
C ILE A 36 11.58 7.50 21.13
N ASN A 37 11.75 7.74 22.41
CA ASN A 37 12.35 8.97 22.92
C ASN A 37 13.89 8.89 22.96
N PRO A 38 14.60 10.04 22.96
CA PRO A 38 16.06 10.07 23.01
C PRO A 38 16.68 9.35 24.23
N ASP A 39 15.95 9.35 25.34
CA ASP A 39 16.42 8.76 26.59
C ASP A 39 16.19 7.25 26.69
N GLN A 40 15.43 6.67 25.74
CA GLN A 40 15.00 5.28 25.79
C GLN A 40 15.12 4.66 24.39
N PRO A 41 16.31 4.11 24.03
CA PRO A 41 16.48 3.42 22.78
C PRO A 41 15.59 2.18 22.73
N ALA A 42 15.00 1.89 21.58
CA ALA A 42 14.21 0.69 21.32
C ALA A 42 15.00 -0.29 20.45
N GLY A 43 14.66 -1.57 20.55
CA GLY A 43 15.06 -2.63 19.63
C GLY A 43 14.26 -2.56 18.32
N ASP A 44 13.59 -3.65 17.98
CA ASP A 44 12.65 -3.69 16.85
C ASP A 44 11.34 -3.01 17.23
N ALA A 45 10.79 -2.20 16.32
CA ALA A 45 9.51 -1.55 16.50
C ALA A 45 8.53 -2.00 15.42
N VAL A 46 7.49 -2.74 15.78
CA VAL A 46 6.46 -3.23 14.85
C VAL A 46 5.10 -2.67 15.23
N CYS A 47 4.48 -1.94 14.31
CA CYS A 47 3.24 -1.22 14.53
C CYS A 47 2.17 -1.63 13.50
N PHE A 48 0.99 -2.05 14.00
CA PHE A 48 -0.17 -2.38 13.19
C PHE A 48 -1.32 -1.42 13.48
N PHE A 49 -1.78 -0.68 12.46
CA PHE A 49 -2.82 0.35 12.58
C PHE A 49 -2.47 1.44 13.60
N CYS A 50 -1.23 1.86 13.58
CA CYS A 50 -0.68 2.86 14.49
C CYS A 50 0.50 3.58 13.83
N SER A 51 0.93 4.68 14.42
CA SER A 51 2.06 5.46 13.90
C SER A 51 3.29 5.30 14.80
N VAL A 52 4.48 5.44 14.22
CA VAL A 52 5.74 5.41 14.93
C VAL A 52 6.38 6.79 14.88
N HIS A 53 6.69 7.31 16.05
CA HIS A 53 7.46 8.55 16.24
C HIS A 53 8.86 8.19 16.78
N LEU A 54 9.86 8.29 15.93
CA LEU A 54 11.26 8.03 16.27
C LEU A 54 12.00 9.35 16.49
N ASP A 55 12.00 9.83 17.73
CA ASP A 55 12.75 11.02 18.13
C ASP A 55 14.13 10.65 18.74
N GLY A 56 14.26 9.41 19.22
CA GLY A 56 15.47 8.85 19.78
C GLY A 56 16.21 7.93 18.82
N LYS A 57 16.58 6.74 19.32
CA LYS A 57 17.34 5.74 18.59
C LYS A 57 16.64 4.39 18.57
N ALA A 58 16.37 3.88 17.38
CA ALA A 58 15.99 2.49 17.15
C ALA A 58 17.24 1.70 16.76
N THR A 59 17.54 0.63 17.49
CA THR A 59 18.70 -0.25 17.22
C THR A 59 18.37 -1.40 16.29
N GLY A 60 17.08 -1.75 16.18
CA GLY A 60 16.53 -2.75 15.28
C GLY A 60 15.73 -2.13 14.12
N ASP A 61 14.87 -2.94 13.54
CA ASP A 61 14.04 -2.57 12.38
C ASP A 61 12.75 -1.86 12.82
N VAL A 62 12.29 -0.92 12.01
CA VAL A 62 11.01 -0.23 12.20
C VAL A 62 10.06 -0.65 11.12
N VAL A 63 9.00 -1.39 11.46
CA VAL A 63 8.01 -1.90 10.52
C VAL A 63 6.61 -1.40 10.88
N VAL A 64 5.96 -0.72 9.94
CA VAL A 64 4.62 -0.14 10.15
C VAL A 64 3.66 -0.64 9.08
N PHE A 65 2.49 -1.13 9.52
CA PHE A 65 1.37 -1.51 8.68
C PHE A 65 0.17 -0.60 8.96
N PHE A 66 -0.30 0.12 7.95
CA PHE A 66 -1.45 1.05 8.06
C PHE A 66 -1.24 2.16 9.10
N GLY A 67 -0.18 2.95 8.90
CA GLY A 67 0.16 4.06 9.78
C GLY A 67 1.27 4.91 9.21
N ASN A 68 1.67 5.92 9.96
CA ASN A 68 2.71 6.84 9.52
C ASN A 68 3.99 6.62 10.31
N VAL A 69 5.12 6.88 9.67
CA VAL A 69 6.43 6.88 10.31
C VAL A 69 6.98 8.30 10.32
N HIS A 70 7.30 8.78 11.49
CA HIS A 70 7.96 10.08 11.65
C HIS A 70 9.32 9.89 12.30
N ILE A 71 10.38 10.27 11.58
CA ILE A 71 11.78 10.07 12.01
C ILE A 71 12.45 11.43 12.21
N SER A 72 12.82 11.71 13.44
CA SER A 72 13.64 12.88 13.81
C SER A 72 14.99 12.46 14.39
N GLY A 73 15.12 11.19 14.79
CA GLY A 73 16.29 10.59 15.40
C GLY A 73 17.10 9.69 14.46
N GLU A 74 17.58 8.57 15.01
CA GLU A 74 18.43 7.59 14.32
C GLU A 74 17.78 6.21 14.28
N ALA A 75 17.58 5.64 13.07
CA ALA A 75 17.26 4.23 12.86
C ALA A 75 18.54 3.50 12.44
N GLN A 76 18.94 2.45 13.18
CA GLN A 76 20.11 1.64 12.82
C GLN A 76 19.77 0.49 11.87
N GLY A 77 18.56 -0.05 11.96
CA GLY A 77 18.04 -1.07 11.06
C GLY A 77 17.28 -0.47 9.88
N ASP A 78 16.45 -1.31 9.27
CA ASP A 78 15.62 -0.97 8.13
C ASP A 78 14.33 -0.27 8.58
N VAL A 79 13.82 0.62 7.74
CA VAL A 79 12.53 1.28 7.95
C VAL A 79 11.57 0.88 6.86
N VAL A 80 10.54 0.11 7.20
CA VAL A 80 9.56 -0.41 6.25
C VAL A 80 8.15 0.08 6.60
N ASN A 81 7.51 0.78 5.69
CA ASN A 81 6.14 1.25 5.86
C ASN A 81 5.23 0.71 4.75
N PHE A 82 4.13 0.07 5.16
CA PHE A 82 3.07 -0.39 4.27
C PHE A 82 1.80 0.44 4.50
N PHE A 83 1.29 1.11 3.47
CA PHE A 83 0.07 1.93 3.52
C PHE A 83 0.13 3.08 4.52
N GLY A 84 0.94 4.07 4.20
CA GLY A 84 1.05 5.29 5.00
C GLY A 84 2.20 6.16 4.56
N ASP A 85 2.30 7.30 5.20
CA ASP A 85 3.31 8.28 4.88
C ASP A 85 4.55 8.09 5.76
N THR A 86 5.72 8.21 5.15
CA THR A 86 6.98 8.23 5.87
C THR A 86 7.62 9.60 5.75
N SER A 87 7.88 10.21 6.89
CA SER A 87 8.53 11.52 6.96
C SER A 87 9.79 11.45 7.81
N ALA A 88 10.90 11.91 7.26
CA ALA A 88 12.15 12.07 7.99
C ALA A 88 12.51 13.54 8.00
N SER A 89 12.71 14.11 9.18
CA SER A 89 13.01 15.53 9.36
C SER A 89 14.47 15.75 9.77
N GLY A 90 15.02 16.85 9.29
CA GLY A 90 16.36 17.39 9.39
C GLY A 90 17.37 16.66 10.25
N ASN A 91 18.53 16.33 9.71
CA ASN A 91 19.65 15.64 10.38
C ASN A 91 19.34 14.22 10.90
N SER A 92 18.18 13.64 10.59
CA SER A 92 17.89 12.23 10.92
C SER A 92 18.74 11.28 10.07
N SER A 93 19.03 10.11 10.62
CA SER A 93 19.85 9.09 9.97
C SER A 93 19.15 7.74 9.99
N ILE A 94 19.10 7.10 8.84
CA ILE A 94 18.64 5.73 8.67
C ILE A 94 19.84 4.96 8.14
N ASN A 95 20.38 4.02 8.92
CA ASN A 95 21.59 3.31 8.50
C ASN A 95 21.30 2.13 7.57
N GLY A 96 20.11 1.54 7.68
CA GLY A 96 19.62 0.49 6.79
C GLY A 96 18.88 1.02 5.57
N ASP A 97 18.00 0.18 5.01
CA ASP A 97 17.17 0.48 3.87
C ASP A 97 15.89 1.21 4.31
N MET A 98 15.37 2.07 3.44
CA MET A 98 14.09 2.73 3.62
C MET A 98 13.12 2.30 2.54
N VAL A 99 12.08 1.56 2.92
CA VAL A 99 11.10 0.99 1.99
C VAL A 99 9.70 1.50 2.32
N ASN A 100 9.05 2.13 1.35
CA ASN A 100 7.67 2.60 1.50
C ASN A 100 6.77 2.04 0.39
N PHE A 101 5.69 1.36 0.79
CA PHE A 101 4.65 0.86 -0.11
C PHE A 101 3.35 1.64 0.08
N PHE A 102 2.80 2.21 -0.98
CA PHE A 102 1.51 2.93 -0.99
C PHE A 102 1.42 4.08 0.03
N GLY A 103 1.86 5.24 -0.38
CA GLY A 103 1.80 6.44 0.43
C GLY A 103 2.67 7.55 -0.10
N SER A 104 3.28 8.31 0.77
CA SER A 104 4.26 9.33 0.37
C SER A 104 5.52 9.27 1.24
N VAL A 105 6.64 9.60 0.62
CA VAL A 105 7.93 9.73 1.31
C VAL A 105 8.35 11.19 1.25
N HIS A 106 8.46 11.80 2.43
CA HIS A 106 8.89 13.17 2.60
C HIS A 106 10.22 13.19 3.38
N LEU A 107 11.31 13.46 2.70
CA LEU A 107 12.61 13.62 3.33
C LEU A 107 12.92 15.11 3.47
N GLY A 108 13.26 15.51 4.67
CA GLY A 108 13.74 16.85 4.96
C GLY A 108 15.18 17.07 4.51
N GLU A 109 15.71 18.27 4.75
CA GLU A 109 17.09 18.58 4.43
C GLU A 109 18.06 17.83 5.30
N ASN A 110 19.23 17.43 4.74
CA ASN A 110 20.31 16.72 5.44
C ASN A 110 19.96 15.36 6.04
N VAL A 111 18.87 14.72 5.61
CA VAL A 111 18.57 13.33 5.95
C VAL A 111 19.59 12.41 5.30
N LYS A 112 20.05 11.40 6.03
CA LYS A 112 20.99 10.39 5.54
C LYS A 112 20.32 9.03 5.50
N VAL A 113 20.40 8.35 4.35
CA VAL A 113 19.99 6.96 4.20
C VAL A 113 21.22 6.16 3.80
N GLY A 114 21.61 5.21 4.66
CA GLY A 114 22.80 4.39 4.48
C GLY A 114 22.63 3.26 3.46
N GLY A 115 21.43 2.72 3.34
CA GLY A 115 21.06 1.71 2.38
C GLY A 115 20.29 2.26 1.18
N ASP A 116 19.38 1.45 0.64
CA ASP A 116 18.54 1.77 -0.50
C ASP A 116 17.29 2.56 -0.08
N LEU A 117 16.87 3.47 -0.95
CA LEU A 117 15.57 4.15 -0.82
C LEU A 117 14.60 3.58 -1.86
N VAL A 118 13.64 2.78 -1.40
CA VAL A 118 12.65 2.13 -2.26
C VAL A 118 11.27 2.69 -1.99
N ALA A 119 10.69 3.39 -2.96
CA ALA A 119 9.33 3.93 -2.88
C ALA A 119 8.46 3.29 -3.96
N MET A 120 7.63 2.32 -3.56
CA MET A 120 6.74 1.59 -4.47
C MET A 120 5.32 2.14 -4.37
N PHE A 121 4.76 2.56 -5.51
CA PHE A 121 3.42 3.16 -5.58
C PHE A 121 3.25 4.39 -4.68
N SER A 122 4.35 5.09 -4.44
CA SER A 122 4.44 6.22 -3.53
C SER A 122 4.80 7.50 -4.27
N GLY A 123 4.31 8.62 -3.75
CA GLY A 123 4.84 9.93 -4.10
C GLY A 123 6.14 10.18 -3.33
N THR A 124 7.20 10.59 -4.01
CA THR A 124 8.49 10.90 -3.36
C THR A 124 8.79 12.38 -3.44
N HIS A 125 9.13 12.97 -2.30
CA HIS A 125 9.70 14.30 -2.23
C HIS A 125 11.06 14.21 -1.55
N VAL A 126 12.11 14.13 -2.36
CA VAL A 126 13.50 13.99 -1.92
C VAL A 126 14.28 15.23 -2.35
N PRO A 127 14.62 16.13 -1.41
CA PRO A 127 15.50 17.27 -1.70
C PRO A 127 16.90 16.81 -2.14
N SER A 128 17.57 17.64 -2.91
CA SER A 128 18.94 17.37 -3.39
C SER A 128 19.99 17.33 -2.27
N SER A 129 19.64 17.80 -1.08
CA SER A 129 20.48 17.76 0.13
C SER A 129 20.47 16.42 0.87
N VAL A 130 19.57 15.50 0.49
CA VAL A 130 19.49 14.15 1.06
C VAL A 130 20.63 13.30 0.51
N SER A 131 21.30 12.59 1.37
CA SER A 131 22.36 11.64 1.01
C SER A 131 21.82 10.23 1.11
N VAL A 132 21.64 9.55 -0.04
CA VAL A 132 21.35 8.12 -0.13
C VAL A 132 22.61 7.44 -0.59
N SER A 133 23.09 6.46 0.17
CA SER A 133 24.35 5.73 -0.15
C SER A 133 24.10 4.59 -1.13
N GLY A 134 22.90 4.00 -1.10
CA GLY A 134 22.49 2.94 -2.01
C GLY A 134 21.70 3.47 -3.22
N ASP A 135 20.89 2.61 -3.78
CA ASP A 135 20.06 2.92 -4.94
C ASP A 135 18.78 3.66 -4.53
N ASN A 136 18.34 4.59 -5.38
CA ASN A 136 17.05 5.25 -5.22
C ASN A 136 16.07 4.71 -6.27
N VAL A 137 15.14 3.86 -5.84
CA VAL A 137 14.15 3.20 -6.69
C VAL A 137 12.76 3.77 -6.38
N SER A 138 12.19 4.50 -7.34
CA SER A 138 10.83 5.00 -7.24
C SER A 138 9.97 4.45 -8.36
N ILE A 139 8.94 3.67 -8.01
CA ILE A 139 7.99 3.09 -8.96
C ILE A 139 6.66 3.82 -8.85
N SER A 140 6.37 4.62 -9.87
CA SER A 140 5.09 5.34 -9.94
C SER A 140 3.92 4.34 -10.11
N PRO A 141 2.78 4.55 -9.40
CA PRO A 141 1.59 3.71 -9.52
C PRO A 141 1.07 3.62 -10.96
N TRP A 142 1.28 4.64 -11.78
CA TRP A 142 0.84 4.67 -13.17
C TRP A 142 1.48 3.58 -14.04
N ILE A 143 2.71 3.17 -13.77
CA ILE A 143 3.41 2.14 -14.54
C ILE A 143 2.70 0.80 -14.42
N VAL A 144 2.15 0.51 -13.23
CA VAL A 144 1.43 -0.76 -12.98
C VAL A 144 -0.04 -0.67 -13.36
N PHE A 145 -0.71 0.44 -13.02
CA PHE A 145 -2.14 0.58 -13.30
C PHE A 145 -2.47 0.90 -14.76
N ALA A 146 -1.57 1.54 -15.52
CA ALA A 146 -1.80 1.87 -16.93
C ALA A 146 -2.14 0.65 -17.79
N PRO A 147 -1.40 -0.48 -17.77
CA PRO A 147 -1.74 -1.66 -18.56
C PRO A 147 -3.11 -2.25 -18.16
N PHE A 148 -3.45 -2.27 -16.89
CA PHE A 148 -4.77 -2.74 -16.43
C PHE A 148 -5.89 -1.83 -16.92
N LEU A 149 -5.68 -0.51 -16.90
CA LEU A 149 -6.64 0.45 -17.40
C LEU A 149 -6.86 0.29 -18.92
N ILE A 150 -5.79 0.06 -19.68
CA ILE A 150 -5.86 -0.22 -21.12
C ILE A 150 -6.65 -1.51 -21.38
N ILE A 151 -6.36 -2.60 -20.66
CA ILE A 151 -7.08 -3.85 -20.78
C ILE A 151 -8.56 -3.65 -20.45
N PHE A 152 -8.87 -2.95 -19.37
CA PHE A 152 -10.24 -2.65 -18.97
C PHE A 152 -10.98 -1.84 -20.06
N LEU A 153 -10.30 -0.84 -20.63
CA LEU A 153 -10.85 -0.03 -21.70
C LEU A 153 -11.16 -0.90 -22.95
N ILE A 154 -10.25 -1.79 -23.34
CA ILE A 154 -10.45 -2.70 -24.47
C ILE A 154 -11.65 -3.61 -24.21
N VAL A 155 -11.72 -4.23 -23.03
CA VAL A 155 -12.86 -5.08 -22.65
C VAL A 155 -14.16 -4.27 -22.65
N TYR A 156 -14.15 -3.06 -22.11
CA TYR A 156 -15.32 -2.17 -22.12
C TYR A 156 -15.80 -1.88 -23.55
N ILE A 157 -14.88 -1.53 -24.48
CA ILE A 157 -15.20 -1.25 -25.87
C ILE A 157 -15.80 -2.51 -26.54
N ILE A 158 -15.21 -3.68 -26.33
CA ILE A 158 -15.70 -4.94 -26.89
C ILE A 158 -17.11 -5.24 -26.40
N VAL A 159 -17.34 -5.15 -25.10
CA VAL A 159 -18.67 -5.40 -24.50
C VAL A 159 -19.69 -4.38 -24.98
N HIS A 160 -19.32 -3.11 -25.07
CA HIS A 160 -20.18 -2.05 -25.58
C HIS A 160 -20.56 -2.30 -27.05
N GLU A 161 -19.59 -2.68 -27.88
CA GLU A 161 -19.84 -2.99 -29.31
C GLU A 161 -20.75 -4.20 -29.50
N ILE A 162 -20.52 -5.28 -28.72
CA ILE A 162 -21.39 -6.48 -28.74
C ILE A 162 -22.81 -6.12 -28.32
N ARG A 163 -22.97 -5.29 -27.29
CA ARG A 163 -24.27 -4.85 -26.78
C ARG A 163 -25.01 -3.99 -27.82
N SER A 164 -24.32 -3.07 -28.48
CA SER A 164 -24.89 -2.21 -29.50
C SER A 164 -25.34 -3.01 -30.75
N ARG A 165 -24.57 -4.02 -31.15
CA ARG A 165 -24.93 -4.93 -32.26
C ARG A 165 -26.16 -5.76 -31.93
N ARG A 166 -26.28 -6.27 -30.70
CA ARG A 166 -27.47 -7.04 -30.26
C ARG A 166 -28.74 -6.19 -30.27
N MET A 167 -28.66 -4.93 -29.84
CA MET A 167 -29.82 -4.03 -29.89
C MET A 167 -30.27 -3.70 -31.32
N ARG A 168 -29.33 -3.54 -32.28
CA ARG A 168 -29.66 -3.32 -33.70
C ARG A 168 -30.32 -4.54 -34.33
N LEU A 169 -29.86 -5.75 -34.03
CA LEU A 169 -30.47 -6.99 -34.52
C LEU A 169 -31.89 -7.21 -33.95
N ALA A 170 -32.11 -6.90 -32.66
CA ALA A 170 -33.43 -6.96 -32.06
C ALA A 170 -34.42 -5.94 -32.68
N ALA A 171 -33.94 -4.76 -33.04
CA ALA A 171 -34.78 -3.75 -33.71
C ALA A 171 -35.19 -4.14 -35.13
N MET A 172 -34.39 -4.96 -35.83
CA MET A 172 -34.75 -5.49 -37.17
C MET A 172 -35.72 -6.66 -37.11
N GLN A 173 -35.93 -7.31 -35.97
CA GLN A 173 -36.87 -8.43 -35.79
C GLN A 173 -38.28 -8.01 -35.40
N TYR A 174 -38.55 -6.72 -35.16
CA TYR A 174 -39.94 -6.26 -34.98
C TYR A 174 -40.63 -6.22 -36.32
N PRO A 175 -41.65 -7.09 -36.58
CA PRO A 175 -42.46 -6.99 -37.76
C PRO A 175 -43.17 -5.63 -37.76
N MET A 176 -43.15 -4.94 -38.91
CA MET A 176 -43.89 -3.68 -39.06
C MET A 176 -45.35 -3.91 -38.66
N PRO A 177 -45.94 -3.03 -37.87
CA PRO A 177 -47.37 -3.12 -37.58
C PRO A 177 -48.16 -3.10 -38.92
N PRO A 178 -49.25 -3.91 -39.06
CA PRO A 178 -50.05 -3.94 -40.28
C PRO A 178 -50.52 -2.53 -40.62
N MET A 179 -50.35 -2.15 -41.90
CA MET A 179 -50.84 -0.85 -42.37
C MET A 179 -52.33 -0.71 -42.10
N PRO A 180 -52.81 0.42 -41.63
CA PRO A 180 -54.24 0.64 -41.45
C PRO A 180 -54.95 0.51 -42.81
N PRO A 181 -56.18 -0.05 -42.83
CA PRO A 181 -56.93 -0.24 -44.07
C PRO A 181 -57.14 1.13 -44.72
N VAL A 182 -56.89 1.16 -46.07
CA VAL A 182 -57.10 2.34 -46.90
C VAL A 182 -58.58 2.68 -46.86
N PRO A 183 -58.98 3.92 -46.52
CA PRO A 183 -60.39 4.30 -46.55
C PRO A 183 -60.95 4.19 -48.00
N PRO A 184 -62.20 3.72 -48.20
CA PRO A 184 -62.82 3.60 -49.51
C PRO A 184 -62.93 4.98 -50.17
N GLN A 185 -62.38 5.10 -51.37
CA GLN A 185 -62.53 6.30 -52.18
C GLN A 185 -63.99 6.37 -52.65
N ARG A 186 -64.69 7.44 -52.34
CA ARG A 186 -65.99 7.81 -52.90
C ARG A 186 -65.79 8.65 -54.14
#